data_f1ea8069e44e52eda98de93d36f65c30
#
_entry.id   f1ea8069e44e52eda98de93d36f65c30
#
_cell.length_a   1.000
_cell.length_b   1.000
_cell.length_c   1.000
_cell.angle_alpha   90.00
_cell.angle_beta   90.00
_cell.angle_gamma   90.00
#
_symmetry.space_group_name_H-M   'P 1'
#
loop_
_entity.id
_entity.type
_entity.pdbx_description
1 polymer ?
#
loop_
_entity_poly.entity_id
_entity_poly.type
_entity_poly.pdbx_seq_one_letter_code
_entity_poly.pdbx_strand_id
1 'polypeptide(L)'
;MKRIFLAAFALSLTSCALWDAYMMAPYDANEYMMITEIRTNAIQYRRQCDNPVMAPVNAQAMANRTELYEKCEEQIPRNTNGFKAAQALNEITQGLNTAYAKGPVSPMFCKLKYNNIEHSAELIQRVTAGRPRK
;
A
#
# COMPACT_ATOMS: atom_id res chain seq x y z
N MET A 1 -1.05 -44.65 -21.14
CA MET A 1 -0.01 -43.64 -21.08
C MET A 1 -0.51 -42.19 -21.09
N LYS A 2 -1.47 -41.81 -21.98
CA LYS A 2 -2.01 -40.42 -22.00
C LYS A 2 -2.63 -39.91 -20.68
N ARG A 3 -3.27 -40.80 -19.89
CA ARG A 3 -3.90 -40.41 -18.60
C ARG A 3 -2.90 -40.16 -17.49
N ILE A 4 -1.72 -40.76 -17.52
CA ILE A 4 -0.64 -40.59 -16.52
C ILE A 4 0.05 -39.23 -16.75
N PHE A 5 0.23 -38.80 -17.99
CA PHE A 5 0.80 -37.49 -18.31
C PHE A 5 -0.09 -36.31 -17.89
N LEU A 6 -1.42 -36.46 -18.01
CA LEU A 6 -2.37 -35.43 -17.55
C LEU A 6 -2.36 -35.29 -16.01
N ALA A 7 -2.24 -36.38 -15.26
CA ALA A 7 -2.17 -36.34 -13.81
C ALA A 7 -0.86 -35.71 -13.31
N ALA A 8 0.28 -36.00 -13.96
CA ALA A 8 1.56 -35.41 -13.62
C ALA A 8 1.61 -33.89 -13.91
N PHE A 9 0.95 -33.43 -14.96
CA PHE A 9 0.88 -32.00 -15.30
C PHE A 9 -0.02 -31.22 -14.33
N ALA A 10 -1.13 -31.81 -13.88
CA ALA A 10 -1.99 -31.19 -12.87
C ALA A 10 -1.31 -31.05 -11.50
N LEU A 11 -0.47 -32.00 -11.11
CA LEU A 11 0.31 -31.96 -9.85
C LEU A 11 1.41 -30.89 -9.86
N SER A 12 2.00 -30.59 -11.03
CA SER A 12 3.03 -29.57 -11.14
C SER A 12 2.48 -28.14 -10.99
N LEU A 13 1.25 -27.87 -11.43
CA LEU A 13 0.60 -26.56 -11.29
C LEU A 13 0.21 -26.26 -9.84
N THR A 14 -0.18 -27.28 -9.07
CA THR A 14 -0.54 -27.11 -7.64
C THR A 14 0.68 -26.87 -6.76
N SER A 15 1.86 -27.42 -7.12
CA SER A 15 3.08 -27.24 -6.35
C SER A 15 3.62 -25.77 -6.40
N CYS A 16 3.51 -25.11 -7.54
CA CYS A 16 3.91 -23.68 -7.65
C CYS A 16 3.03 -22.77 -6.79
N ALA A 17 1.71 -22.96 -6.81
CA ALA A 17 0.79 -22.16 -6.02
C ALA A 17 0.99 -22.36 -4.51
N LEU A 18 1.27 -23.57 -4.06
CA LEU A 18 1.59 -23.87 -2.66
C LEU A 18 2.93 -23.28 -2.23
N TRP A 19 3.93 -23.28 -3.12
CA TRP A 19 5.23 -22.69 -2.86
C TRP A 19 5.12 -21.16 -2.75
N ASP A 20 4.41 -20.52 -3.66
CA ASP A 20 4.17 -19.08 -3.63
C ASP A 20 3.45 -18.67 -2.35
N ALA A 21 2.40 -19.39 -1.94
CA ALA A 21 1.68 -19.16 -0.68
C ALA A 21 2.58 -19.33 0.55
N TYR A 22 3.51 -20.29 0.52
CA TYR A 22 4.47 -20.50 1.61
C TYR A 22 5.52 -19.38 1.68
N MET A 23 5.94 -18.85 0.53
CA MET A 23 6.94 -17.79 0.43
C MET A 23 6.38 -16.39 0.65
N MET A 24 5.05 -16.19 0.66
CA MET A 24 4.43 -14.92 0.99
C MET A 24 4.54 -14.60 2.47
N ALA A 25 4.66 -13.31 2.79
CA ALA A 25 4.50 -12.83 4.16
C ALA A 25 3.12 -13.23 4.70
N PRO A 26 3.00 -13.65 5.96
CA PRO A 26 1.71 -13.97 6.56
C PRO A 26 0.86 -12.70 6.70
N TYR A 27 -0.47 -12.88 6.83
CA TYR A 27 -1.37 -11.78 7.16
C TYR A 27 -1.03 -11.20 8.53
N ASP A 28 -0.93 -9.87 8.59
CA ASP A 28 -0.76 -9.12 9.82
C ASP A 28 -1.92 -8.12 9.97
N ALA A 29 -2.60 -8.20 11.12
CA ALA A 29 -3.77 -7.34 11.38
C ALA A 29 -3.39 -5.87 11.57
N ASN A 30 -2.20 -5.59 12.14
CA ASN A 30 -1.72 -4.22 12.33
C ASN A 30 -1.38 -3.58 10.99
N GLU A 31 -0.68 -4.32 10.12
CA GLU A 31 -0.39 -3.89 8.75
C GLU A 31 -1.68 -3.55 8.00
N TYR A 32 -2.67 -4.45 8.07
CA TYR A 32 -3.97 -4.22 7.43
C TYR A 32 -4.69 -2.99 7.99
N MET A 33 -4.65 -2.78 9.31
CA MET A 33 -5.24 -1.61 9.94
C MET A 33 -4.55 -0.31 9.51
N MET A 34 -3.21 -0.30 9.46
CA MET A 34 -2.43 0.87 9.05
C MET A 34 -2.72 1.29 7.62
N ILE A 35 -2.76 0.34 6.68
CA ILE A 35 -3.05 0.67 5.28
C ILE A 35 -4.52 1.09 5.09
N THR A 36 -5.45 0.54 5.87
CA THR A 36 -6.85 0.96 5.88
C THR A 36 -6.99 2.41 6.37
N GLU A 37 -6.25 2.79 7.39
CA GLU A 37 -6.22 4.15 7.91
C GLU A 37 -5.64 5.13 6.89
N ILE A 38 -4.52 4.78 6.24
CA ILE A 38 -3.92 5.60 5.16
C ILE A 38 -4.94 5.83 4.05
N ARG A 39 -5.63 4.78 3.60
CA ARG A 39 -6.67 4.88 2.57
C ARG A 39 -7.82 5.79 3.00
N THR A 40 -8.32 5.61 4.21
CA THR A 40 -9.43 6.41 4.76
C THR A 40 -9.04 7.88 4.88
N ASN A 41 -7.84 8.15 5.39
CA ASN A 41 -7.32 9.51 5.51
C ASN A 41 -7.11 10.17 4.13
N ALA A 42 -6.68 9.42 3.11
CA ALA A 42 -6.54 9.94 1.75
C ALA A 42 -7.89 10.45 1.20
N ILE A 43 -8.97 9.69 1.42
CA ILE A 43 -10.33 10.11 1.02
C ILE A 43 -10.75 11.36 1.78
N GLN A 44 -10.50 11.41 3.08
CA GLN A 44 -10.89 12.55 3.94
C GLN A 44 -10.09 13.80 3.59
N TYR A 45 -8.76 13.69 3.48
CA TYR A 45 -7.87 14.84 3.21
C TYR A 45 -8.07 15.41 1.80
N ARG A 46 -8.42 14.57 0.83
CA ARG A 46 -8.78 15.03 -0.53
C ARG A 46 -9.91 16.07 -0.49
N ARG A 47 -10.88 15.91 0.40
CA ARG A 47 -12.00 16.85 0.56
C ARG A 47 -11.58 18.19 1.13
N GLN A 48 -10.41 18.27 1.74
CA GLN A 48 -9.86 19.45 2.40
C GLN A 48 -8.77 20.15 1.57
N CYS A 49 -8.55 19.72 0.34
CA CYS A 49 -7.55 20.33 -0.55
C CYS A 49 -7.83 21.80 -0.89
N ASP A 50 -9.08 22.24 -0.78
CA ASP A 50 -9.48 23.63 -1.01
C ASP A 50 -9.23 24.52 0.25
N ASN A 51 -8.88 23.92 1.38
CA ASN A 51 -8.58 24.64 2.61
C ASN A 51 -7.07 24.93 2.74
N PRO A 52 -6.62 26.19 2.59
CA PRO A 52 -5.20 26.54 2.54
C PRO A 52 -4.48 26.32 3.88
N VAL A 53 -5.22 26.21 4.99
CA VAL A 53 -4.65 25.96 6.31
C VAL A 53 -4.51 24.46 6.58
N MET A 54 -5.59 23.69 6.28
CA MET A 54 -5.62 22.27 6.58
C MET A 54 -4.87 21.42 5.57
N ALA A 55 -4.83 21.81 4.30
CA ALA A 55 -4.21 20.99 3.26
C ALA A 55 -2.71 20.72 3.51
N PRO A 56 -1.86 21.68 3.87
CA PRO A 56 -0.46 21.40 4.22
C PRO A 56 -0.31 20.56 5.50
N VAL A 57 -1.15 20.78 6.50
CA VAL A 57 -1.15 19.98 7.74
C VAL A 57 -1.49 18.52 7.44
N ASN A 58 -2.49 18.30 6.62
CA ASN A 58 -2.89 16.95 6.20
C ASN A 58 -1.81 16.26 5.35
N ALA A 59 -1.13 17.00 4.48
CA ALA A 59 -0.02 16.48 3.68
C ALA A 59 1.14 15.99 4.58
N GLN A 60 1.50 16.76 5.59
CA GLN A 60 2.51 16.36 6.56
C GLN A 60 2.07 15.16 7.39
N ALA A 61 0.82 15.16 7.87
CA ALA A 61 0.27 14.02 8.63
C ALA A 61 0.27 12.73 7.80
N MET A 62 -0.10 12.82 6.52
CA MET A 62 -0.07 11.67 5.61
C MET A 62 1.35 11.18 5.37
N ALA A 63 2.30 12.07 5.12
CA ALA A 63 3.71 11.72 4.95
C ALA A 63 4.29 11.00 6.17
N ASN A 64 4.01 11.48 7.38
CA ASN A 64 4.43 10.84 8.61
C ASN A 64 3.80 9.44 8.77
N ARG A 65 2.54 9.29 8.40
CA ARG A 65 1.83 8.01 8.51
C ARG A 65 2.37 6.97 7.53
N THR A 66 2.66 7.36 6.30
CA THR A 66 3.23 6.45 5.29
C THR A 66 4.68 6.10 5.58
N GLU A 67 5.45 7.01 6.16
CA GLU A 67 6.80 6.70 6.65
C GLU A 67 6.77 5.65 7.77
N LEU A 68 5.86 5.79 8.74
CA LEU A 68 5.66 4.79 9.78
C LEU A 68 5.26 3.43 9.18
N TYR A 69 4.35 3.43 8.20
CA TYR A 69 3.93 2.22 7.51
C TYR A 69 5.11 1.55 6.79
N GLU A 70 5.92 2.30 6.05
CA GLU A 70 7.12 1.80 5.39
C GLU A 70 8.09 1.13 6.38
N LYS A 71 8.32 1.76 7.54
CA LYS A 71 9.17 1.19 8.60
C LYS A 71 8.61 -0.10 9.20
N CYS A 72 7.30 -0.22 9.31
CA CYS A 72 6.67 -1.46 9.74
C CYS A 72 6.83 -2.57 8.68
N GLU A 73 6.62 -2.25 7.41
CA GLU A 73 6.77 -3.20 6.29
C GLU A 73 8.21 -3.73 6.15
N GLU A 74 9.21 -2.90 6.43
CA GLU A 74 10.62 -3.26 6.41
C GLU A 74 10.95 -4.40 7.40
N GLN A 75 10.24 -4.46 8.52
CA GLN A 75 10.48 -5.44 9.57
C GLN A 75 9.74 -6.77 9.38
N ILE A 76 8.82 -6.85 8.43
CA ILE A 76 8.05 -8.08 8.18
C ILE A 76 8.89 -9.08 7.39
N PRO A 77 9.16 -10.28 7.91
CA PRO A 77 9.94 -11.29 7.20
C PRO A 77 9.28 -11.69 5.86
N ARG A 78 10.09 -11.87 4.82
CA ARG A 78 9.63 -12.31 3.49
C ARG A 78 8.65 -11.35 2.82
N ASN A 79 8.74 -10.06 3.13
CA ASN A 79 7.82 -9.02 2.68
C ASN A 79 8.46 -8.05 1.67
N THR A 80 9.38 -8.49 0.85
CA THR A 80 10.09 -7.62 -0.10
C THR A 80 9.15 -6.81 -1.00
N ASN A 81 8.09 -7.42 -1.49
CA ASN A 81 7.12 -6.75 -2.37
C ASN A 81 6.24 -5.76 -1.59
N GLY A 82 5.82 -6.12 -0.38
CA GLY A 82 5.08 -5.21 0.51
C GLY A 82 5.92 -3.98 0.88
N PHE A 83 7.17 -4.20 1.24
CA PHE A 83 8.11 -3.11 1.53
C PHE A 83 8.30 -2.17 0.34
N LYS A 84 8.52 -2.69 -0.87
CA LYS A 84 8.61 -1.86 -2.09
C LYS A 84 7.34 -1.07 -2.37
N ALA A 85 6.17 -1.67 -2.15
CA ALA A 85 4.89 -0.99 -2.31
C ALA A 85 4.71 0.13 -1.28
N ALA A 86 5.12 -0.10 -0.03
CA ALA A 86 5.13 0.91 1.02
C ALA A 86 6.09 2.07 0.72
N GLN A 87 7.29 1.78 0.20
CA GLN A 87 8.24 2.80 -0.25
C GLN A 87 7.63 3.67 -1.36
N ALA A 88 7.04 3.07 -2.38
CA ALA A 88 6.40 3.81 -3.46
C ALA A 88 5.25 4.69 -2.96
N LEU A 89 4.44 4.20 -2.02
CA LEU A 89 3.38 4.98 -1.38
C LEU A 89 3.95 6.15 -0.58
N ASN A 90 5.01 5.93 0.20
CA ASN A 90 5.69 6.97 0.97
C ASN A 90 6.29 8.04 0.04
N GLU A 91 6.91 7.68 -1.07
CA GLU A 91 7.43 8.64 -2.07
C GLU A 91 6.34 9.58 -2.59
N ILE A 92 5.15 9.07 -2.88
CA ILE A 92 4.02 9.90 -3.34
C ILE A 92 3.62 10.92 -2.27
N THR A 93 3.51 10.50 -1.02
CA THR A 93 3.09 11.35 0.09
C THR A 93 4.17 12.35 0.49
N GLN A 94 5.43 11.96 0.52
CA GLN A 94 6.56 12.86 0.74
C GLN A 94 6.66 13.91 -0.37
N GLY A 95 6.40 13.54 -1.63
CA GLY A 95 6.35 14.46 -2.75
C GLY A 95 5.29 15.54 -2.57
N LEU A 96 4.09 15.18 -2.10
CA LEU A 96 3.02 16.15 -1.79
C LEU A 96 3.41 17.06 -0.62
N ASN A 97 3.95 16.50 0.45
CA ASN A 97 4.40 17.27 1.61
C ASN A 97 5.52 18.26 1.24
N THR A 98 6.49 17.82 0.44
CA THR A 98 7.56 18.66 -0.08
C THR A 98 7.03 19.79 -0.97
N ALA A 99 6.02 19.54 -1.79
CA ALA A 99 5.39 20.56 -2.61
C ALA A 99 4.78 21.68 -1.73
N TYR A 100 4.06 21.31 -0.68
CA TYR A 100 3.52 22.30 0.29
C TYR A 100 4.61 23.04 1.07
N ALA A 101 5.71 22.41 1.38
CA ALA A 101 6.84 23.07 2.04
C ALA A 101 7.50 24.16 1.16
N LYS A 102 7.40 24.03 -0.16
CA LYS A 102 7.93 25.01 -1.12
C LYS A 102 6.99 26.17 -1.39
N GLY A 103 5.72 26.06 -1.03
CA GLY A 103 4.73 27.11 -1.25
C GLY A 103 3.32 26.57 -1.48
N PRO A 104 2.37 27.43 -1.86
CA PRO A 104 1.00 27.04 -2.13
C PRO A 104 0.91 26.00 -3.24
N VAL A 105 0.03 25.00 -3.04
CA VAL A 105 -0.25 23.92 -4.00
C VAL A 105 -1.67 24.09 -4.51
N SER A 106 -1.90 23.91 -5.82
CA SER A 106 -3.26 24.00 -6.36
C SER A 106 -4.16 22.90 -5.78
N PRO A 107 -5.44 23.18 -5.50
CA PRO A 107 -6.38 22.16 -5.03
C PRO A 107 -6.49 20.97 -5.98
N MET A 108 -6.40 21.19 -7.28
CA MET A 108 -6.44 20.08 -8.26
C MET A 108 -5.24 19.15 -8.14
N PHE A 109 -4.03 19.69 -7.99
CA PHE A 109 -2.83 18.88 -7.78
C PHE A 109 -2.92 18.08 -6.48
N CYS A 110 -3.36 18.72 -5.40
CA CYS A 110 -3.60 18.07 -4.12
C CYS A 110 -4.58 16.90 -4.25
N LYS A 111 -5.74 17.13 -4.87
CA LYS A 111 -6.78 16.11 -5.10
C LYS A 111 -6.26 14.95 -5.94
N LEU A 112 -5.48 15.23 -6.98
CA LEU A 112 -4.86 14.21 -7.82
C LEU A 112 -3.88 13.34 -7.02
N LYS A 113 -3.06 13.94 -6.18
CA LYS A 113 -2.12 13.20 -5.32
C LYS A 113 -2.86 12.31 -4.33
N TYR A 114 -3.92 12.79 -3.67
CA TYR A 114 -4.72 11.96 -2.78
C TYR A 114 -5.48 10.84 -3.50
N ASN A 115 -5.92 11.04 -4.75
CA ASN A 115 -6.45 9.96 -5.57
C ASN A 115 -5.42 8.86 -5.80
N ASN A 116 -4.18 9.22 -6.10
CA ASN A 116 -3.09 8.27 -6.30
C ASN A 116 -2.75 7.53 -5.01
N ILE A 117 -2.72 8.23 -3.87
CA ILE A 117 -2.50 7.63 -2.54
C ILE A 117 -3.61 6.65 -2.20
N GLU A 118 -4.88 7.04 -2.38
CA GLU A 118 -6.04 6.18 -2.15
C GLU A 118 -5.98 4.91 -2.99
N HIS A 119 -5.72 5.04 -4.29
CA HIS A 119 -5.63 3.90 -5.20
C HIS A 119 -4.48 2.96 -4.85
N SER A 120 -3.30 3.50 -4.57
CA SER A 120 -2.15 2.70 -4.14
C SER A 120 -2.41 1.98 -2.82
N ALA A 121 -3.00 2.67 -1.84
CA ALA A 121 -3.38 2.08 -0.56
C ALA A 121 -4.44 0.99 -0.71
N GLU A 122 -5.41 1.16 -1.62
CA GLU A 122 -6.41 0.14 -1.93
C GLU A 122 -5.79 -1.13 -2.49
N LEU A 123 -4.85 -1.00 -3.43
CA LEU A 123 -4.14 -2.16 -3.99
C LEU A 123 -3.35 -2.91 -2.93
N ILE A 124 -2.60 -2.19 -2.08
CA ILE A 124 -1.86 -2.78 -0.96
C ILE A 124 -2.82 -3.48 0.01
N GLN A 125 -3.92 -2.83 0.37
CA GLN A 125 -4.93 -3.39 1.28
C GLN A 125 -5.50 -4.71 0.76
N ARG A 126 -5.81 -4.80 -0.55
CA ARG A 126 -6.30 -6.02 -1.18
C ARG A 126 -5.28 -7.16 -1.12
N VAL A 127 -4.01 -6.85 -1.40
CA VAL A 127 -2.93 -7.84 -1.35
C VAL A 127 -2.72 -8.33 0.08
N THR A 128 -2.68 -7.44 1.06
CA THR A 128 -2.54 -7.78 2.47
C THR A 128 -3.70 -8.64 2.97
N ALA A 129 -4.94 -8.30 2.60
CA ALA A 129 -6.14 -9.07 2.94
C ALA A 129 -6.11 -10.51 2.40
N GLY A 130 -5.50 -10.72 1.23
CA GLY A 130 -5.38 -12.02 0.57
C GLY A 130 -4.24 -12.92 1.07
N ARG A 131 -3.41 -12.42 2.00
CA ARG A 131 -2.29 -13.20 2.54
C ARG A 131 -2.74 -14.37 3.41
N PRO A 132 -1.97 -15.47 3.45
CA PRO A 132 -2.29 -16.63 4.29
C PRO A 132 -2.32 -16.24 5.78
N ARG A 133 -3.35 -16.68 6.46
CA ARG A 133 -3.44 -16.59 7.93
C ARG A 133 -2.80 -17.85 8.50
N LYS A 134 -1.68 -17.69 9.23
CA LYS A 134 -0.96 -18.76 9.90
C LYS A 134 -1.31 -18.77 11.38
#